data_07e943e1ec247f17db06b3ac9b75e015
#
_entry.id   07e943e1ec247f17db06b3ac9b75e015
#
_cell.length_a   1.000
_cell.length_b   1.000
_cell.length_c   1.000
_cell.angle_alpha   90.00
_cell.angle_beta   90.00
_cell.angle_gamma   90.00
#
_symmetry.space_group_name_H-M   'P 1'
#
loop_
_entity.id
_entity.type
_entity.pdbx_description
1 polymer ?
#
loop_
_entity_poly.entity_id
_entity_poly.type
_entity_poly.pdbx_seq_one_letter_code
_entity_poly.pdbx_strand_id
1 'polypeptide(L)'
;MKKFGIILSLFVVASLSTWAQGAKSIRITEVMTNNQKSIVDEFGMHKAWVELSNTSFTTYNVRGMFLTTDRRVLDKKMSPEERRKFMVALPNNDVRTSLAGKKSLLVYDRYYWAKGREYFSQQGKSEYSQILNAETGPFQFTLSLWPSKELAEDYHASSNWIALYDGNAVDLIDSISIPWLKANESYALSRDLKTWSICDETDVTPGYLPQATGLSKPQILKKTDPHGYGIAILSMGIVFSCLALLFIFFWLFGAYMKHKQRIAAATEKHATLLYRTGKKTIEVTTELGHKTNVMLKDGLTTKGIDKEIYMAVISLALKEYLEDVHDIE
;
A
#
# COMPACT_ATOMS: atom_id res chain seq x y z
N MET A 1 17.99 11.11 28.32
CA MET A 1 16.60 10.68 28.17
C MET A 1 15.76 11.60 27.28
N LYS A 2 15.76 12.94 27.42
CA LYS A 2 14.96 13.84 26.57
C LYS A 2 15.28 13.75 25.07
N LYS A 3 16.54 13.58 24.66
CA LYS A 3 16.96 13.46 23.25
C LYS A 3 16.53 12.12 22.62
N PHE A 4 16.46 11.06 23.39
CA PHE A 4 16.00 9.74 22.91
C PHE A 4 14.47 9.72 22.67
N GLY A 5 13.71 10.41 23.52
CA GLY A 5 12.29 10.60 23.33
C GLY A 5 11.94 11.38 22.06
N ILE A 6 12.75 12.38 21.70
CA ILE A 6 12.56 13.17 20.49
C ILE A 6 12.83 12.33 19.23
N ILE A 7 13.88 11.51 19.21
CA ILE A 7 14.18 10.63 18.07
C ILE A 7 13.09 9.55 17.91
N LEU A 8 12.64 8.96 19.01
CA LEU A 8 11.56 7.98 18.99
C LEU A 8 10.24 8.60 18.54
N SER A 9 9.92 9.82 18.99
CA SER A 9 8.71 10.53 18.53
C SER A 9 8.77 10.91 17.06
N LEU A 10 9.93 11.30 16.53
CA LEU A 10 10.13 11.54 15.10
C LEU A 10 9.94 10.25 14.27
N PHE A 11 10.39 9.12 14.76
CA PHE A 11 10.20 7.83 14.10
C PHE A 11 8.72 7.38 14.11
N VAL A 12 8.01 7.63 15.20
CA VAL A 12 6.57 7.34 15.31
C VAL A 12 5.76 8.28 14.40
N VAL A 13 6.11 9.56 14.32
CA VAL A 13 5.45 10.52 13.42
C VAL A 13 5.72 10.18 11.95
N ALA A 14 6.93 9.74 11.60
CA ALA A 14 7.27 9.28 10.26
C ALA A 14 6.52 8.01 9.85
N SER A 15 6.22 7.11 10.79
CA SER A 15 5.43 5.89 10.54
C SER A 15 3.92 6.15 10.42
N LEU A 16 3.41 7.27 10.92
CA LEU A 16 1.99 7.64 10.82
C LEU A 16 1.64 8.27 9.47
N SER A 17 2.62 8.62 8.64
CA SER A 17 2.41 9.08 7.26
C SER A 17 2.22 7.93 6.27
N THR A 18 1.71 6.78 6.67
CA THR A 18 1.12 5.83 5.75
C THR A 18 -0.14 6.49 5.18
N TRP A 19 0.02 7.16 4.07
CA TRP A 19 -1.09 7.64 3.28
C TRP A 19 -1.95 6.40 3.00
N ALA A 20 -3.13 6.36 3.60
CA ALA A 20 -4.13 5.37 3.25
C ALA A 20 -4.29 5.47 1.74
N GLN A 21 -3.85 4.43 1.01
CA GLN A 21 -3.95 4.38 -0.44
C GLN A 21 -5.43 4.29 -0.73
N GLY A 22 -6.04 5.45 -0.95
CA GLY A 22 -7.47 5.61 -1.16
C GLY A 22 -7.87 5.31 -2.62
N ALA A 23 -9.11 5.56 -2.95
CA ALA A 23 -9.70 5.41 -4.27
C ALA A 23 -8.86 6.05 -5.40
N LYS A 24 -8.12 7.11 -5.11
CA LYS A 24 -7.21 7.80 -6.06
C LYS A 24 -6.04 6.93 -6.57
N SER A 25 -5.81 5.76 -5.99
CA SER A 25 -4.85 4.80 -6.53
C SER A 25 -5.38 4.06 -7.76
N ILE A 26 -6.69 4.08 -7.96
CA ILE A 26 -7.32 3.53 -9.16
C ILE A 26 -7.32 4.62 -10.23
N ARG A 27 -6.77 4.29 -11.39
CA ARG A 27 -6.65 5.22 -12.52
C ARG A 27 -7.19 4.56 -13.78
N ILE A 28 -7.74 5.40 -14.65
CA ILE A 28 -7.94 5.00 -16.05
C ILE A 28 -6.55 5.01 -16.68
N THR A 29 -6.13 3.91 -17.29
CA THR A 29 -4.76 3.78 -17.81
C THR A 29 -4.70 3.59 -19.30
N GLU A 30 -5.71 3.00 -19.93
CA GLU A 30 -5.76 2.83 -21.36
C GLU A 30 -7.20 2.79 -21.85
N VAL A 31 -7.47 3.34 -23.02
CA VAL A 31 -8.80 3.34 -23.66
C VAL A 31 -8.65 3.07 -25.15
N MET A 32 -9.44 2.15 -25.67
CA MET A 32 -9.57 1.87 -27.10
C MET A 32 -11.02 2.02 -27.51
N THR A 33 -11.30 2.98 -28.39
CA THR A 33 -12.67 3.27 -28.85
C THR A 33 -13.06 2.52 -30.11
N ASN A 34 -12.08 2.12 -30.93
CA ASN A 34 -12.29 1.43 -32.19
C ASN A 34 -11.47 0.15 -32.26
N ASN A 35 -11.93 -0.87 -31.56
CA ASN A 35 -11.28 -2.18 -31.49
C ASN A 35 -11.81 -3.08 -32.61
N GLN A 36 -10.96 -3.47 -33.55
CA GLN A 36 -11.29 -4.36 -34.64
C GLN A 36 -10.48 -5.67 -34.64
N LYS A 37 -9.29 -5.68 -34.00
CA LYS A 37 -8.36 -6.82 -34.03
C LYS A 37 -7.69 -7.11 -32.72
N SER A 38 -7.79 -6.20 -31.75
CA SER A 38 -7.15 -6.37 -30.47
C SER A 38 -7.85 -7.46 -29.63
N ILE A 39 -8.04 -7.28 -28.37
CA ILE A 39 -8.71 -8.27 -27.51
C ILE A 39 -10.19 -8.41 -27.82
N VAL A 40 -10.73 -9.57 -27.50
CA VAL A 40 -12.17 -9.86 -27.54
C VAL A 40 -12.72 -9.91 -26.11
N ASP A 41 -14.00 -9.63 -25.97
CA ASP A 41 -14.71 -9.83 -24.72
C ASP A 41 -15.00 -11.33 -24.45
N GLU A 42 -15.70 -11.64 -23.39
CA GLU A 42 -16.08 -13.01 -23.01
C GLU A 42 -17.02 -13.70 -24.01
N PHE A 43 -17.59 -12.96 -24.97
CA PHE A 43 -18.44 -13.48 -26.04
C PHE A 43 -17.72 -13.52 -27.41
N GLY A 44 -16.42 -13.26 -27.44
CA GLY A 44 -15.62 -13.27 -28.66
C GLY A 44 -15.79 -12.03 -29.55
N MET A 45 -16.30 -10.92 -29.00
CA MET A 45 -16.57 -9.70 -29.74
C MET A 45 -15.48 -8.65 -29.50
N HIS A 46 -15.05 -7.99 -30.57
CA HIS A 46 -14.15 -6.84 -30.51
C HIS A 46 -14.94 -5.58 -30.13
N LYS A 47 -14.99 -5.26 -28.86
CA LYS A 47 -15.68 -4.08 -28.33
C LYS A 47 -14.69 -3.01 -27.89
N ALA A 48 -15.16 -1.76 -27.88
CA ALA A 48 -14.43 -0.69 -27.21
C ALA A 48 -14.21 -1.07 -25.73
N TRP A 49 -13.08 -0.69 -25.16
CA TRP A 49 -12.74 -1.02 -23.81
C TRP A 49 -12.00 0.08 -23.09
N VAL A 50 -12.09 0.05 -21.78
CA VAL A 50 -11.41 0.93 -20.84
C VAL A 50 -10.66 0.07 -19.83
N GLU A 51 -9.43 0.41 -19.58
CA GLU A 51 -8.63 -0.21 -18.54
C GLU A 51 -8.62 0.63 -17.26
N LEU A 52 -8.97 0.01 -16.16
CA LEU A 52 -8.83 0.55 -14.82
C LEU A 52 -7.69 -0.15 -14.11
N SER A 53 -6.67 0.58 -13.70
CA SER A 53 -5.50 0.01 -13.06
C SER A 53 -5.34 0.47 -11.62
N ASN A 54 -4.97 -0.46 -10.76
CA ASN A 54 -4.51 -0.14 -9.42
C ASN A 54 -3.03 0.22 -9.46
N THR A 55 -2.73 1.51 -9.36
CA THR A 55 -1.35 2.02 -9.40
C THR A 55 -0.59 1.84 -8.09
N SER A 56 -1.25 1.38 -7.03
CA SER A 56 -0.67 1.09 -5.73
C SER A 56 -0.01 -0.30 -5.65
N PHE A 57 0.57 -0.62 -4.52
CA PHE A 57 1.11 -1.95 -4.22
C PHE A 57 0.16 -2.81 -3.38
N THR A 58 -0.92 -2.23 -2.86
CA THR A 58 -1.92 -2.93 -2.05
C THR A 58 -3.16 -3.24 -2.87
N THR A 59 -3.91 -4.25 -2.48
CA THR A 59 -5.20 -4.56 -3.10
C THR A 59 -6.22 -3.47 -2.77
N TYR A 60 -6.96 -3.04 -3.79
CA TYR A 60 -8.08 -2.12 -3.65
C TYR A 60 -9.34 -2.72 -4.27
N ASN A 61 -10.50 -2.50 -3.64
CA ASN A 61 -11.77 -3.00 -4.15
C ASN A 61 -12.52 -1.88 -4.88
N VAL A 62 -12.75 -2.07 -6.18
CA VAL A 62 -13.44 -1.10 -7.05
C VAL A 62 -14.96 -1.33 -7.14
N ARG A 63 -15.50 -2.27 -6.35
CA ARG A 63 -16.95 -2.53 -6.31
C ARG A 63 -17.73 -1.26 -5.99
N GLY A 64 -18.83 -1.08 -6.70
CA GLY A 64 -19.72 0.04 -6.49
C GLY A 64 -19.17 1.41 -6.90
N MET A 65 -17.97 1.49 -7.48
CA MET A 65 -17.51 2.68 -8.18
C MET A 65 -18.32 2.88 -9.44
N PHE A 66 -18.38 4.12 -9.91
CA PHE A 66 -19.18 4.48 -11.06
C PHE A 66 -18.31 4.94 -12.23
N LEU A 67 -18.65 4.44 -13.42
CA LEU A 67 -18.13 4.93 -14.69
C LEU A 67 -19.19 5.74 -15.41
N THR A 68 -18.76 6.77 -16.14
CA THR A 68 -19.64 7.56 -16.99
C THR A 68 -18.92 8.19 -18.16
N THR A 69 -19.61 8.32 -19.28
CA THR A 69 -19.19 9.11 -20.44
C THR A 69 -20.04 10.36 -20.59
N ASP A 70 -21.01 10.57 -19.72
CA ASP A 70 -21.95 11.68 -19.77
C ASP A 70 -21.43 12.88 -18.98
N ARG A 71 -21.08 13.96 -19.69
CA ARG A 71 -20.54 15.19 -19.06
C ARG A 71 -21.52 15.96 -18.20
N ARG A 72 -22.84 15.64 -18.26
CA ARG A 72 -23.84 16.27 -17.37
C ARG A 72 -23.51 16.05 -15.90
N VAL A 73 -22.86 14.95 -15.56
CA VAL A 73 -22.43 14.66 -14.18
C VAL A 73 -21.44 15.68 -13.60
N LEU A 74 -20.83 16.51 -14.44
CA LEU A 74 -19.92 17.58 -14.01
C LEU A 74 -20.66 18.77 -13.39
N ASP A 75 -21.98 18.84 -13.53
CA ASP A 75 -22.75 19.90 -12.89
C ASP A 75 -22.68 19.73 -11.36
N LYS A 76 -22.07 20.72 -10.71
CA LYS A 76 -21.92 20.74 -9.25
C LYS A 76 -23.24 20.87 -8.48
N LYS A 77 -24.31 21.34 -9.15
CA LYS A 77 -25.64 21.51 -8.55
C LYS A 77 -26.43 20.21 -8.54
N MET A 78 -26.04 19.23 -9.34
CA MET A 78 -26.73 17.95 -9.45
C MET A 78 -26.54 17.13 -8.16
N SER A 79 -27.63 16.61 -7.62
CA SER A 79 -27.59 15.72 -6.46
C SER A 79 -26.92 14.38 -6.78
N PRO A 80 -26.38 13.66 -5.79
CA PRO A 80 -25.77 12.35 -6.01
C PRO A 80 -26.73 11.34 -6.65
N GLU A 81 -28.01 11.38 -6.30
CA GLU A 81 -29.04 10.48 -6.84
C GLU A 81 -29.33 10.79 -8.32
N GLU A 82 -29.35 12.05 -8.69
CA GLU A 82 -29.51 12.46 -10.09
C GLU A 82 -28.28 12.07 -10.93
N ARG A 83 -27.07 12.23 -10.39
CA ARG A 83 -25.83 11.83 -11.06
C ARG A 83 -25.79 10.33 -11.37
N ARG A 84 -26.23 9.49 -10.43
CA ARG A 84 -26.28 8.04 -10.61
C ARG A 84 -27.08 7.60 -11.82
N LYS A 85 -28.06 8.39 -12.25
CA LYS A 85 -28.86 8.10 -13.46
C LYS A 85 -28.03 8.17 -14.75
N PHE A 86 -26.91 8.87 -14.73
CA PHE A 86 -26.00 9.07 -15.86
C PHE A 86 -24.70 8.29 -15.68
N MET A 87 -24.63 7.39 -14.72
CA MET A 87 -23.46 6.60 -14.39
C MET A 87 -23.82 5.12 -14.39
N VAL A 88 -22.83 4.28 -14.63
CA VAL A 88 -22.94 2.82 -14.50
C VAL A 88 -22.07 2.35 -13.34
N ALA A 89 -22.64 1.51 -12.48
CA ALA A 89 -21.92 1.00 -11.31
C ALA A 89 -21.13 -0.26 -11.66
N LEU A 90 -19.90 -0.35 -11.17
CA LEU A 90 -19.14 -1.60 -11.20
C LEU A 90 -19.81 -2.64 -10.31
N PRO A 91 -19.78 -3.94 -10.68
CA PRO A 91 -20.47 -5.01 -9.95
C PRO A 91 -20.03 -5.09 -8.49
N ASN A 92 -21.00 -5.38 -7.60
CA ASN A 92 -20.70 -5.54 -6.18
C ASN A 92 -20.24 -6.96 -5.82
N ASN A 93 -20.61 -7.97 -6.60
CA ASN A 93 -20.48 -9.39 -6.25
C ASN A 93 -19.47 -10.13 -7.15
N ASP A 94 -18.63 -9.44 -7.91
CA ASP A 94 -17.63 -10.08 -8.75
C ASP A 94 -16.24 -10.01 -8.11
N VAL A 95 -15.54 -11.15 -8.08
CA VAL A 95 -14.20 -11.26 -7.50
C VAL A 95 -13.17 -10.39 -8.21
N ARG A 96 -13.38 -10.09 -9.50
CA ARG A 96 -12.50 -9.24 -10.33
C ARG A 96 -12.47 -7.79 -9.85
N THR A 97 -13.45 -7.35 -9.05
CA THR A 97 -13.45 -6.01 -8.44
C THR A 97 -12.42 -5.86 -7.34
N SER A 98 -11.90 -6.97 -6.79
CA SER A 98 -10.76 -6.96 -5.86
C SER A 98 -9.45 -6.87 -6.64
N LEU A 99 -9.05 -5.65 -6.96
CA LEU A 99 -7.93 -5.37 -7.84
C LEU A 99 -6.61 -5.35 -7.05
N ALA A 100 -5.81 -6.39 -7.20
CA ALA A 100 -4.50 -6.47 -6.56
C ALA A 100 -3.58 -5.32 -6.99
N GLY A 101 -2.55 -5.03 -6.19
CA GLY A 101 -1.58 -4.00 -6.51
C GLY A 101 -0.92 -4.23 -7.87
N LYS A 102 -0.83 -3.18 -8.69
CA LYS A 102 -0.27 -3.20 -10.06
C LYS A 102 -1.02 -4.11 -11.05
N LYS A 103 -2.29 -4.43 -10.78
CA LYS A 103 -3.17 -5.16 -11.69
C LYS A 103 -4.19 -4.23 -12.31
N SER A 104 -4.70 -4.68 -13.46
CA SER A 104 -5.68 -3.96 -14.27
C SER A 104 -6.96 -4.76 -14.40
N LEU A 105 -8.07 -4.05 -14.59
CA LEU A 105 -9.40 -4.55 -14.89
C LEU A 105 -9.87 -3.94 -16.20
N LEU A 106 -10.30 -4.77 -17.11
CA LEU A 106 -10.90 -4.34 -18.39
C LEU A 106 -12.41 -4.23 -18.24
N VAL A 107 -12.92 -3.13 -18.74
CA VAL A 107 -14.34 -2.81 -18.82
C VAL A 107 -14.68 -2.57 -20.28
N TYR A 108 -15.70 -3.25 -20.79
CA TYR A 108 -16.08 -3.17 -22.21
C TYR A 108 -17.32 -2.30 -22.40
N ASP A 109 -17.35 -1.58 -23.53
CA ASP A 109 -18.59 -0.98 -24.00
C ASP A 109 -19.53 -2.08 -24.50
N ARG A 110 -20.82 -1.95 -24.21
CA ARG A 110 -21.84 -2.86 -24.72
C ARG A 110 -21.96 -2.82 -26.25
N TYR A 111 -21.64 -1.67 -26.84
CA TYR A 111 -21.75 -1.48 -28.27
C TYR A 111 -20.63 -2.18 -29.04
N TYR A 112 -21.02 -2.77 -30.18
CA TYR A 112 -20.12 -3.42 -31.12
C TYR A 112 -20.09 -2.64 -32.43
N TRP A 113 -18.96 -2.04 -32.72
CA TRP A 113 -18.81 -1.15 -33.88
C TRP A 113 -18.09 -1.79 -35.09
N ALA A 114 -17.69 -3.06 -35.01
CA ALA A 114 -16.79 -3.70 -36.01
C ALA A 114 -17.30 -3.71 -37.44
N LYS A 115 -18.61 -3.58 -37.67
CA LYS A 115 -19.17 -3.49 -39.02
C LYS A 115 -19.48 -2.05 -39.43
N GLY A 116 -19.19 -1.08 -38.60
CA GLY A 116 -19.31 0.33 -38.90
C GLY A 116 -20.75 0.78 -39.23
N ARG A 117 -20.83 1.96 -39.83
CA ARG A 117 -22.05 2.64 -40.21
C ARG A 117 -22.96 1.81 -41.10
N GLU A 118 -22.39 1.03 -42.03
CA GLU A 118 -23.15 0.21 -42.99
C GLU A 118 -23.98 -0.89 -42.34
N TYR A 119 -23.49 -1.51 -41.30
CA TYR A 119 -24.24 -2.53 -40.56
C TYR A 119 -25.50 -1.97 -39.90
N PHE A 120 -25.42 -0.80 -39.29
CA PHE A 120 -26.55 -0.17 -38.66
C PHE A 120 -27.54 0.45 -39.67
N SER A 121 -27.10 0.90 -40.82
CA SER A 121 -27.94 1.50 -41.83
C SER A 121 -28.72 0.46 -42.65
N GLN A 122 -28.16 -0.73 -42.84
CA GLN A 122 -28.77 -1.79 -43.68
C GLN A 122 -29.77 -2.67 -42.91
N GLN A 123 -29.60 -2.85 -41.59
CA GLN A 123 -30.40 -3.80 -40.83
C GLN A 123 -31.46 -3.16 -39.92
N GLY A 124 -31.52 -1.85 -39.81
CA GLY A 124 -32.57 -1.10 -39.14
C GLY A 124 -32.50 -1.17 -37.56
N LYS A 125 -33.30 -0.33 -36.96
CA LYS A 125 -33.35 -0.15 -35.46
C LYS A 125 -33.69 -1.43 -34.69
N SER A 126 -34.31 -2.43 -35.31
CA SER A 126 -34.73 -3.65 -34.63
C SER A 126 -33.59 -4.60 -34.27
N GLU A 127 -32.55 -4.70 -35.13
CA GLU A 127 -31.36 -5.50 -34.81
C GLU A 127 -30.43 -4.82 -33.82
N TYR A 128 -30.40 -3.50 -33.83
CA TYR A 128 -29.72 -2.72 -32.80
C TYR A 128 -30.28 -3.03 -31.41
N SER A 129 -31.61 -3.17 -31.28
CA SER A 129 -32.24 -3.58 -30.03
C SER A 129 -31.93 -5.04 -29.64
N GLN A 130 -31.68 -5.92 -30.57
CA GLN A 130 -31.27 -7.30 -30.33
C GLN A 130 -29.83 -7.38 -29.86
N ILE A 131 -28.91 -6.58 -30.40
CA ILE A 131 -27.52 -6.50 -29.94
C ILE A 131 -27.46 -5.89 -28.52
N LEU A 132 -28.28 -4.90 -28.21
CA LEU A 132 -28.41 -4.33 -26.89
C LEU A 132 -29.00 -5.29 -25.85
N ASN A 133 -29.82 -6.24 -26.28
CA ASN A 133 -30.44 -7.28 -25.45
C ASN A 133 -29.63 -8.58 -25.42
N ALA A 134 -28.51 -8.67 -26.14
CA ALA A 134 -27.59 -9.79 -26.06
C ALA A 134 -27.08 -9.93 -24.61
N GLU A 135 -26.83 -11.16 -24.21
CA GLU A 135 -26.21 -11.44 -22.91
C GLU A 135 -24.98 -10.57 -22.73
N THR A 136 -24.95 -9.82 -21.64
CA THR A 136 -23.85 -8.92 -21.33
C THR A 136 -23.11 -9.44 -20.10
N GLY A 137 -21.81 -9.52 -20.20
CA GLY A 137 -20.97 -9.85 -19.06
C GLY A 137 -20.99 -8.78 -17.97
N PRO A 138 -20.57 -9.12 -16.76
CA PRO A 138 -20.64 -8.25 -15.60
C PRO A 138 -19.81 -6.96 -15.73
N PHE A 139 -18.88 -6.88 -16.70
CA PHE A 139 -18.09 -5.69 -16.98
C PHE A 139 -18.36 -5.11 -18.36
N GLN A 140 -19.56 -5.29 -18.85
CA GLN A 140 -20.03 -4.69 -20.10
C GLN A 140 -21.10 -3.64 -19.83
N PHE A 141 -20.79 -2.39 -20.17
CA PHE A 141 -21.63 -1.24 -19.85
C PHE A 141 -21.90 -0.39 -21.10
N THR A 142 -22.96 0.38 -21.06
CA THR A 142 -23.23 1.39 -22.07
C THR A 142 -22.38 2.63 -21.79
N LEU A 143 -21.21 2.70 -22.44
CA LEU A 143 -20.23 3.77 -22.20
C LEU A 143 -20.27 4.84 -23.29
N SER A 144 -20.97 4.63 -24.41
CA SER A 144 -21.03 5.60 -25.54
C SER A 144 -19.65 6.09 -25.97
N LEU A 145 -18.72 5.14 -26.17
CA LEU A 145 -17.39 5.40 -26.72
C LEU A 145 -17.44 5.33 -28.24
N TRP A 146 -17.29 6.45 -28.90
CA TRP A 146 -17.49 6.59 -30.34
C TRP A 146 -16.21 6.22 -31.10
N PRO A 147 -16.28 5.29 -32.11
CA PRO A 147 -15.11 4.85 -32.83
C PRO A 147 -14.58 5.87 -33.84
N SER A 148 -15.43 6.82 -34.27
CA SER A 148 -15.03 7.90 -35.16
C SER A 148 -15.81 9.17 -34.91
N LYS A 149 -15.29 10.29 -35.42
CA LYS A 149 -15.91 11.61 -35.31
C LYS A 149 -17.23 11.68 -36.03
N GLU A 150 -17.28 11.14 -37.23
CA GLU A 150 -18.45 11.15 -38.13
C GLU A 150 -19.61 10.43 -37.45
N LEU A 151 -19.35 9.27 -36.86
CA LEU A 151 -20.38 8.51 -36.16
C LEU A 151 -20.84 9.25 -34.89
N ALA A 152 -19.94 9.89 -34.19
CA ALA A 152 -20.30 10.70 -33.02
C ALA A 152 -21.20 11.88 -33.35
N GLU A 153 -20.92 12.58 -34.44
CA GLU A 153 -21.73 13.70 -34.94
C GLU A 153 -23.14 13.26 -35.34
N ASP A 154 -23.31 12.08 -35.92
CA ASP A 154 -24.63 11.52 -36.26
C ASP A 154 -25.51 11.33 -35.02
N TYR A 155 -24.89 11.14 -33.83
CA TYR A 155 -25.57 10.98 -32.53
C TYR A 155 -25.42 12.20 -31.61
N HIS A 156 -25.07 13.36 -32.18
CA HIS A 156 -24.90 14.61 -31.45
C HIS A 156 -23.86 14.58 -30.32
N ALA A 157 -22.86 13.69 -30.45
CA ALA A 157 -21.74 13.61 -29.52
C ALA A 157 -20.53 14.39 -30.06
N SER A 158 -19.96 15.26 -29.26
CA SER A 158 -18.88 16.15 -29.68
C SER A 158 -17.47 15.60 -29.42
N SER A 159 -17.31 14.66 -28.49
CA SER A 159 -16.02 14.12 -28.10
C SER A 159 -16.18 12.86 -27.24
N ASN A 160 -15.16 12.01 -27.28
CA ASN A 160 -15.03 10.94 -26.31
C ASN A 160 -14.48 11.47 -24.97
N TRP A 161 -15.13 11.09 -23.90
CA TRP A 161 -14.74 11.42 -22.54
C TRP A 161 -15.20 10.30 -21.61
N ILE A 162 -14.41 9.99 -20.59
CA ILE A 162 -14.79 9.03 -19.57
C ILE A 162 -14.31 9.51 -18.20
N ALA A 163 -15.08 9.21 -17.19
CA ALA A 163 -14.74 9.49 -15.80
C ALA A 163 -15.06 8.32 -14.88
N LEU A 164 -14.24 8.18 -13.85
CA LEU A 164 -14.39 7.24 -12.76
C LEU A 164 -14.73 8.02 -11.48
N TYR A 165 -15.82 7.65 -10.84
CA TYR A 165 -16.27 8.23 -9.57
C TYR A 165 -16.26 7.19 -8.46
N ASP A 166 -16.11 7.65 -7.23
CA ASP A 166 -16.24 6.79 -6.06
C ASP A 166 -17.70 6.34 -5.86
N GLY A 167 -17.91 5.35 -4.99
CA GLY A 167 -19.22 4.76 -4.68
C GLY A 167 -20.26 5.76 -4.16
N ASN A 168 -19.86 6.96 -3.75
CA ASN A 168 -20.77 8.04 -3.38
C ASN A 168 -21.35 8.82 -4.58
N ALA A 169 -20.87 8.60 -5.80
CA ALA A 169 -21.23 9.31 -7.04
C ALA A 169 -20.97 10.84 -7.01
N VAL A 170 -20.08 11.29 -6.12
CA VAL A 170 -19.72 12.71 -5.94
C VAL A 170 -18.24 12.92 -6.21
N ASP A 171 -17.41 12.09 -5.58
CA ASP A 171 -15.96 12.25 -5.64
C ASP A 171 -15.40 11.70 -6.96
N LEU A 172 -14.93 12.61 -7.79
CA LEU A 172 -14.23 12.27 -9.03
C LEU A 172 -12.85 11.68 -8.69
N ILE A 173 -12.62 10.44 -9.09
CA ILE A 173 -11.34 9.77 -8.90
C ILE A 173 -10.40 10.08 -10.05
N ASP A 174 -10.86 9.87 -11.29
CA ASP A 174 -10.09 10.10 -12.51
C ASP A 174 -11.01 10.43 -13.68
N SER A 175 -10.49 11.18 -14.67
CA SER A 175 -11.21 11.43 -15.91
C SER A 175 -10.26 11.77 -17.04
N ILE A 176 -10.65 11.41 -18.27
CA ILE A 176 -9.85 11.64 -19.46
C ILE A 176 -10.74 12.02 -20.64
N SER A 177 -10.29 13.01 -21.42
CA SER A 177 -10.81 13.28 -22.76
C SER A 177 -9.98 12.52 -23.77
N ILE A 178 -10.62 11.70 -24.59
CA ILE A 178 -9.97 10.79 -25.51
C ILE A 178 -9.99 11.43 -26.89
N PRO A 179 -8.85 11.57 -27.57
CA PRO A 179 -8.81 12.06 -28.95
C PRO A 179 -9.48 11.06 -29.90
N TRP A 180 -9.77 11.48 -31.11
CA TRP A 180 -10.23 10.55 -32.14
C TRP A 180 -9.11 9.60 -32.53
N LEU A 181 -9.35 8.31 -32.33
CA LEU A 181 -8.40 7.23 -32.59
C LEU A 181 -8.73 6.55 -33.90
N LYS A 182 -7.70 6.06 -34.59
CA LYS A 182 -7.89 5.15 -35.72
C LYS A 182 -8.25 3.75 -35.22
N ALA A 183 -8.63 2.88 -36.16
CA ALA A 183 -8.90 1.48 -35.81
C ALA A 183 -7.67 0.84 -35.16
N ASN A 184 -7.89 0.15 -34.04
CA ASN A 184 -6.88 -0.54 -33.21
C ASN A 184 -5.82 0.35 -32.54
N GLU A 185 -5.97 1.68 -32.62
CA GLU A 185 -5.18 2.58 -31.79
C GLU A 185 -5.81 2.66 -30.39
N SER A 186 -4.97 2.76 -29.36
CA SER A 186 -5.40 3.08 -28.00
C SER A 186 -4.83 4.41 -27.54
N TYR A 187 -5.46 4.99 -26.52
CA TYR A 187 -4.95 6.16 -25.80
C TYR A 187 -4.54 5.71 -24.42
N ALA A 188 -3.23 5.69 -24.17
CA ALA A 188 -2.66 5.10 -22.97
C ALA A 188 -1.88 6.11 -22.13
N LEU A 189 -2.00 5.93 -20.81
CA LEU A 189 -1.22 6.66 -19.81
C LEU A 189 0.18 6.06 -19.74
N SER A 190 1.20 6.91 -19.83
CA SER A 190 2.59 6.47 -19.73
C SER A 190 2.87 5.81 -18.36
N ARG A 191 3.92 5.02 -18.29
CA ARG A 191 4.32 4.30 -17.05
C ARG A 191 4.62 5.22 -15.87
N ASP A 192 5.04 6.45 -16.12
CA ASP A 192 5.27 7.45 -15.09
C ASP A 192 3.97 8.08 -14.55
N LEU A 193 2.81 7.66 -15.10
CA LEU A 193 1.47 8.11 -14.76
C LEU A 193 1.24 9.62 -14.95
N LYS A 194 2.00 10.25 -15.88
CA LYS A 194 1.95 11.70 -16.09
C LYS A 194 1.45 12.11 -17.46
N THR A 195 1.83 11.38 -18.48
CA THR A 195 1.57 11.76 -19.88
C THR A 195 0.72 10.73 -20.58
N TRP A 196 -0.18 11.19 -21.41
CA TRP A 196 -1.00 10.35 -22.28
C TRP A 196 -0.47 10.39 -23.69
N SER A 197 -0.48 9.25 -24.37
CA SER A 197 -0.05 9.12 -25.76
C SER A 197 -0.95 8.16 -26.53
N ILE A 198 -1.04 8.38 -27.85
CA ILE A 198 -1.67 7.40 -28.74
C ILE A 198 -0.67 6.27 -28.96
N CYS A 199 -1.12 5.04 -28.78
CA CYS A 199 -0.38 3.81 -29.02
C CYS A 199 -0.92 3.14 -30.26
N ASP A 200 0.00 2.73 -31.16
CA ASP A 200 -0.32 1.95 -32.34
C ASP A 200 -0.73 0.51 -31.98
N GLU A 201 -1.31 -0.22 -32.91
CA GLU A 201 -1.82 -1.59 -32.73
C GLU A 201 -0.81 -2.55 -32.06
N THR A 202 0.50 -2.34 -32.27
CA THR A 202 1.57 -3.18 -31.70
C THR A 202 1.92 -2.84 -30.24
N ASP A 203 1.57 -1.64 -29.80
CA ASP A 203 1.95 -1.11 -28.47
C ASP A 203 0.79 -1.12 -27.47
N VAL A 204 -0.36 -1.60 -27.89
CA VAL A 204 -1.56 -1.74 -27.03
C VAL A 204 -1.32 -2.81 -25.96
N THR A 205 -1.61 -2.49 -24.69
CA THR A 205 -1.29 -3.35 -23.55
C THR A 205 -2.50 -3.72 -22.69
N PRO A 206 -3.57 -4.29 -23.24
CA PRO A 206 -4.80 -4.55 -22.51
C PRO A 206 -4.60 -5.51 -21.32
N GLY A 207 -5.08 -5.11 -20.16
CA GLY A 207 -4.97 -5.90 -18.93
C GLY A 207 -3.63 -5.78 -18.21
N TYR A 208 -2.74 -4.93 -18.70
CA TYR A 208 -1.45 -4.67 -18.07
C TYR A 208 -1.23 -3.17 -17.92
N LEU A 209 -0.62 -2.75 -16.83
CA LEU A 209 -0.19 -1.36 -16.70
C LEU A 209 0.67 -0.96 -17.89
N PRO A 210 0.44 0.21 -18.51
CA PRO A 210 1.16 0.64 -19.69
C PRO A 210 2.66 0.54 -19.47
N GLN A 211 3.33 -0.13 -20.40
CA GLN A 211 4.79 -0.17 -20.42
C GLN A 211 5.28 1.04 -21.21
N ALA A 212 6.37 1.65 -20.77
CA ALA A 212 6.97 2.75 -21.53
C ALA A 212 7.18 2.30 -22.97
N THR A 213 6.61 3.06 -23.90
CA THR A 213 6.65 2.85 -25.34
C THR A 213 8.01 2.32 -25.82
N GLY A 214 8.01 1.16 -26.47
CA GLY A 214 9.12 0.65 -27.26
C GLY A 214 10.35 0.12 -26.51
N LEU A 215 10.40 0.17 -25.18
CA LEU A 215 11.55 -0.34 -24.43
C LEU A 215 11.17 -1.63 -23.70
N SER A 216 11.87 -2.71 -23.96
CA SER A 216 11.76 -3.95 -23.19
C SER A 216 12.15 -3.72 -21.73
N LYS A 217 11.63 -4.55 -20.78
CA LYS A 217 11.98 -4.44 -19.36
C LYS A 217 13.50 -4.34 -19.11
N PRO A 218 14.36 -5.11 -19.80
CA PRO A 218 15.82 -4.95 -19.67
C PRO A 218 16.34 -3.60 -20.14
N GLN A 219 15.76 -3.03 -21.20
CA GLN A 219 16.16 -1.72 -21.73
C GLN A 219 15.73 -0.58 -20.82
N ILE A 220 14.55 -0.70 -20.18
CA ILE A 220 14.10 0.26 -19.17
C ILE A 220 15.01 0.21 -17.96
N LEU A 221 15.35 -0.99 -17.48
CA LEU A 221 16.27 -1.17 -16.37
C LEU A 221 17.65 -0.59 -16.69
N LYS A 222 18.18 -0.86 -17.89
CA LYS A 222 19.45 -0.31 -18.37
C LYS A 222 19.42 1.22 -18.49
N LYS A 223 18.27 1.82 -18.83
CA LYS A 223 18.12 3.28 -18.91
C LYS A 223 18.00 3.92 -17.53
N THR A 224 17.33 3.25 -16.58
CA THR A 224 17.11 3.76 -15.22
C THR A 224 18.33 3.54 -14.33
N ASP A 225 18.99 2.41 -14.48
CA ASP A 225 20.24 2.06 -13.78
C ASP A 225 21.23 1.42 -14.75
N PRO A 226 21.96 2.23 -15.54
CA PRO A 226 22.83 1.77 -16.62
C PRO A 226 23.92 0.80 -16.16
N HIS A 227 24.29 0.84 -14.90
CA HIS A 227 25.38 0.07 -14.33
C HIS A 227 24.94 -0.95 -13.27
N GLY A 228 23.64 -1.00 -12.93
CA GLY A 228 23.10 -1.87 -11.88
C GLY A 228 23.51 -1.51 -10.46
N TYR A 229 24.25 -0.41 -10.29
CA TYR A 229 24.78 -0.01 -8.98
C TYR A 229 23.71 0.58 -8.08
N GLY A 230 22.70 1.26 -8.62
CA GLY A 230 21.67 1.94 -7.82
C GLY A 230 20.88 0.96 -6.96
N ILE A 231 20.44 -0.14 -7.56
CA ILE A 231 19.70 -1.18 -6.85
C ILE A 231 20.60 -1.92 -5.85
N ALA A 232 21.86 -2.23 -6.25
CA ALA A 232 22.81 -2.90 -5.38
C ALA A 232 23.17 -2.05 -4.15
N ILE A 233 23.49 -0.76 -4.35
CA ILE A 233 23.80 0.17 -3.27
C ILE A 233 22.61 0.36 -2.34
N LEU A 234 21.39 0.49 -2.87
CA LEU A 234 20.19 0.64 -2.07
C LEU A 234 19.93 -0.58 -1.17
N SER A 235 19.99 -1.79 -1.74
CA SER A 235 19.75 -3.02 -1.00
C SER A 235 20.81 -3.27 0.07
N MET A 236 22.09 -3.09 -0.29
CA MET A 236 23.21 -3.23 0.63
C MET A 236 23.20 -2.15 1.71
N GLY A 237 22.86 -0.90 1.34
CA GLY A 237 22.74 0.22 2.25
C GLY A 237 21.68 0.01 3.33
N ILE A 238 20.53 -0.57 2.99
CA ILE A 238 19.48 -0.91 3.97
C ILE A 238 20.01 -1.94 4.99
N VAL A 239 20.67 -3.00 4.52
CA VAL A 239 21.22 -4.05 5.40
C VAL A 239 22.29 -3.47 6.34
N PHE A 240 23.23 -2.69 5.80
CA PHE A 240 24.27 -2.06 6.63
C PHE A 240 23.68 -1.04 7.61
N SER A 241 22.67 -0.29 7.22
CA SER A 241 21.99 0.64 8.13
C SER A 241 21.33 -0.10 9.30
N CYS A 242 20.65 -1.22 9.04
CA CYS A 242 20.07 -2.04 10.09
C CYS A 242 21.12 -2.60 11.04
N LEU A 243 22.24 -3.11 10.49
CA LEU A 243 23.34 -3.64 11.30
C LEU A 243 23.99 -2.53 12.14
N ALA A 244 24.21 -1.34 11.57
CA ALA A 244 24.76 -0.19 12.29
C ALA A 244 23.84 0.25 13.44
N LEU A 245 22.51 0.28 13.22
CA LEU A 245 21.54 0.60 14.26
C LEU A 245 21.57 -0.44 15.40
N LEU A 246 21.63 -1.73 15.06
CA LEU A 246 21.76 -2.79 16.06
C LEU A 246 23.07 -2.66 16.85
N PHE A 247 24.18 -2.36 16.16
CA PHE A 247 25.47 -2.13 16.83
C PHE A 247 25.40 -0.97 17.80
N ILE A 248 24.84 0.17 17.38
CA ILE A 248 24.67 1.35 18.25
C ILE A 248 23.79 1.01 19.45
N PHE A 249 22.70 0.27 19.21
CA PHE A 249 21.80 -0.17 20.29
C PHE A 249 22.56 -1.02 21.34
N PHE A 250 23.27 -2.05 20.89
CA PHE A 250 24.02 -2.91 21.83
C PHE A 250 25.18 -2.17 22.49
N TRP A 251 25.83 -1.26 21.79
CA TRP A 251 26.87 -0.42 22.39
C TRP A 251 26.31 0.48 23.49
N LEU A 252 25.20 1.16 23.25
CA LEU A 252 24.51 1.97 24.27
C LEU A 252 24.02 1.13 25.44
N PHE A 253 23.43 -0.03 25.15
CA PHE A 253 22.98 -0.97 26.17
C PHE A 253 24.15 -1.48 27.01
N GLY A 254 25.25 -1.85 26.39
CA GLY A 254 26.49 -2.26 27.08
C GLY A 254 27.07 -1.13 27.95
N ALA A 255 27.07 0.10 27.46
CA ALA A 255 27.51 1.25 28.23
C ALA A 255 26.60 1.51 29.45
N TYR A 256 25.29 1.38 29.26
CA TYR A 256 24.30 1.50 30.35
C TYR A 256 24.51 0.42 31.42
N MET A 257 24.68 -0.83 31.01
CA MET A 257 24.93 -1.95 31.95
C MET A 257 26.23 -1.79 32.72
N LYS A 258 27.32 -1.38 32.04
CA LYS A 258 28.60 -1.08 32.72
C LYS A 258 28.47 0.06 33.75
N HIS A 259 27.68 1.09 33.40
CA HIS A 259 27.42 2.18 34.34
C HIS A 259 26.66 1.69 35.59
N LYS A 260 25.62 0.87 35.38
CA LYS A 260 24.84 0.25 36.48
C LYS A 260 25.73 -0.64 37.35
N GLN A 261 26.59 -1.47 36.77
CA GLN A 261 27.54 -2.31 37.50
C GLN A 261 28.57 -1.51 38.30
N ARG A 262 29.08 -0.38 37.75
CA ARG A 262 30.01 0.49 38.49
C ARG A 262 29.36 1.14 39.70
N ILE A 263 28.09 1.57 39.57
CA ILE A 263 27.35 2.12 40.73
C ILE A 263 27.13 1.06 41.80
N ALA A 264 26.71 -0.17 41.41
CA ALA A 264 26.54 -1.26 42.36
C ALA A 264 27.84 -1.64 43.07
N ALA A 265 28.95 -1.75 42.34
CA ALA A 265 30.26 -2.06 42.95
C ALA A 265 30.80 -0.93 43.84
N ALA A 266 30.51 0.34 43.49
CA ALA A 266 30.86 1.48 44.35
C ALA A 266 30.05 1.48 45.68
N THR A 267 28.77 1.15 45.58
CA THR A 267 27.87 1.04 46.76
C THR A 267 28.31 -0.10 47.66
N GLU A 268 28.70 -1.25 47.14
CA GLU A 268 29.20 -2.38 47.89
C GLU A 268 30.53 -2.07 48.61
N LYS A 269 31.47 -1.44 47.91
CA LYS A 269 32.74 -0.98 48.53
C LYS A 269 32.50 0.04 49.63
N HIS A 270 31.57 0.95 49.46
CA HIS A 270 31.23 1.97 50.46
C HIS A 270 30.57 1.33 51.68
N ALA A 271 29.68 0.38 51.48
CA ALA A 271 29.07 -0.41 52.55
C ALA A 271 30.11 -1.20 53.34
N THR A 272 31.04 -1.86 52.65
CA THR A 272 32.13 -2.62 53.32
C THR A 272 33.09 -1.72 54.12
N LEU A 273 33.41 -0.53 53.60
CA LEU A 273 34.24 0.44 54.30
C LEU A 273 33.56 1.02 55.55
N LEU A 274 32.29 1.34 55.50
CA LEU A 274 31.50 1.83 56.62
C LEU A 274 31.33 0.75 57.69
N TYR A 275 31.19 -0.50 57.30
CA TYR A 275 31.14 -1.64 58.22
C TYR A 275 32.48 -1.81 58.98
N ARG A 276 33.60 -1.63 58.30
CA ARG A 276 34.94 -1.74 58.87
C ARG A 276 35.26 -0.61 59.86
N THR A 277 34.61 0.55 59.74
CA THR A 277 34.77 1.72 60.61
C THR A 277 33.80 1.75 61.80
N GLY A 278 32.97 0.71 61.98
CA GLY A 278 32.08 0.60 63.16
C GLY A 278 30.91 1.56 63.18
N LYS A 279 30.55 2.17 62.10
CA LYS A 279 29.35 3.02 61.99
C LYS A 279 28.08 2.18 61.88
N LYS A 280 27.12 2.45 62.80
CA LYS A 280 25.82 1.76 62.84
C LYS A 280 24.81 2.20 61.78
N THR A 281 25.12 3.19 60.96
CA THR A 281 24.26 3.73 59.89
C THR A 281 24.96 3.71 58.56
N ILE A 282 24.29 3.23 57.53
CA ILE A 282 24.79 3.23 56.15
C ILE A 282 23.89 4.14 55.31
N GLU A 283 24.51 5.05 54.62
CA GLU A 283 23.81 5.89 53.60
C GLU A 283 23.69 5.07 52.31
N VAL A 284 22.50 4.63 52.01
CA VAL A 284 22.22 3.88 50.76
C VAL A 284 21.60 4.83 49.73
N THR A 285 22.23 4.98 48.59
CA THR A 285 21.66 5.74 47.48
C THR A 285 20.83 4.77 46.61
N THR A 286 19.53 5.00 46.60
CA THR A 286 18.64 4.21 45.77
C THR A 286 18.83 4.53 44.28
N GLU A 287 18.41 3.64 43.38
CA GLU A 287 18.52 3.80 41.90
C GLU A 287 17.96 5.13 41.39
N LEU A 288 17.11 5.80 42.14
CA LEU A 288 16.52 7.12 41.85
C LEU A 288 17.29 8.31 42.43
N GLY A 289 18.48 8.07 43.01
CA GLY A 289 19.31 9.16 43.56
C GLY A 289 18.87 9.65 44.92
N HIS A 290 17.90 9.03 45.58
CA HIS A 290 17.51 9.35 46.95
C HIS A 290 18.47 8.70 47.96
N LYS A 291 19.02 9.53 48.86
CA LYS A 291 19.87 9.08 49.95
C LYS A 291 18.99 8.68 51.14
N THR A 292 19.03 7.42 51.53
CA THR A 292 18.31 6.91 52.69
C THR A 292 19.30 6.35 53.69
N ASN A 293 19.17 6.78 54.96
CA ASN A 293 19.97 6.24 56.05
C ASN A 293 19.32 4.96 56.58
N VAL A 294 19.96 3.83 56.39
CA VAL A 294 19.51 2.54 56.91
C VAL A 294 20.26 2.22 58.19
N MET A 295 19.55 2.09 59.34
CA MET A 295 20.13 1.58 60.57
C MET A 295 20.34 0.07 60.46
N LEU A 296 21.59 -0.37 60.61
CA LEU A 296 21.88 -1.79 60.78
C LEU A 296 21.39 -2.26 62.14
N LYS A 297 20.38 -3.15 62.16
CA LYS A 297 19.97 -3.85 63.38
C LYS A 297 21.14 -4.73 63.86
N ASP A 298 21.45 -4.59 65.16
CA ASP A 298 22.40 -5.50 65.81
C ASP A 298 21.87 -6.94 65.62
N GLY A 299 22.61 -7.76 64.88
CA GLY A 299 22.25 -9.17 64.66
C GLY A 299 22.45 -9.68 63.23
N LEU A 300 22.65 -8.81 62.26
CA LEU A 300 22.99 -9.20 60.89
C LEU A 300 24.48 -9.05 60.61
N THR A 301 25.30 -9.54 61.49
CA THR A 301 26.74 -9.71 61.22
C THR A 301 26.96 -11.15 60.80
N THR A 302 27.67 -11.37 59.70
CA THR A 302 28.13 -12.70 59.27
C THR A 302 28.98 -13.45 60.28
N LYS A 303 29.30 -12.85 61.42
CA LYS A 303 29.96 -13.46 62.55
C LYS A 303 29.02 -14.22 63.53
N GLY A 304 27.71 -14.16 63.36
CA GLY A 304 26.73 -14.79 64.25
C GLY A 304 25.75 -15.72 63.58
N ILE A 305 25.85 -15.88 62.23
CA ILE A 305 25.05 -16.90 61.56
C ILE A 305 25.94 -18.14 61.47
N ASP A 306 25.53 -19.19 62.16
CA ASP A 306 26.19 -20.49 62.07
C ASP A 306 26.30 -20.87 60.58
N LYS A 307 27.52 -21.24 60.20
CA LYS A 307 27.83 -21.67 58.84
C LYS A 307 26.88 -22.78 58.36
N GLU A 308 26.35 -23.56 59.27
CA GLU A 308 25.36 -24.60 59.04
C GLU A 308 23.99 -24.04 58.64
N ILE A 309 23.54 -22.93 59.23
CA ILE A 309 22.27 -22.27 58.89
C ILE A 309 22.35 -21.64 57.48
N TYR A 310 23.53 -21.06 57.13
CA TYR A 310 23.74 -20.48 55.83
C TYR A 310 23.77 -21.55 54.73
N MET A 311 24.40 -22.69 55.01
CA MET A 311 24.42 -23.83 54.12
C MET A 311 23.06 -24.51 53.98
N ALA A 312 22.24 -24.52 55.08
CA ALA A 312 20.87 -25.04 55.03
C ALA A 312 19.93 -24.18 54.18
N VAL A 313 20.02 -22.86 54.28
CA VAL A 313 19.22 -21.95 53.45
C VAL A 313 19.58 -22.02 51.98
N ILE A 314 20.89 -22.11 51.65
CA ILE A 314 21.34 -22.28 50.27
C ILE A 314 20.91 -23.64 49.73
N SER A 315 21.01 -24.72 50.52
CA SER A 315 20.58 -26.05 50.07
C SER A 315 19.07 -26.14 49.85
N LEU A 316 18.28 -25.46 50.68
CA LEU A 316 16.82 -25.38 50.55
C LEU A 316 16.42 -24.63 49.25
N ALA A 317 17.06 -23.47 49.03
CA ALA A 317 16.81 -22.68 47.82
C ALA A 317 17.24 -23.41 46.53
N LEU A 318 18.36 -24.18 46.60
CA LEU A 318 18.81 -25.02 45.46
C LEU A 318 17.86 -26.19 45.20
N LYS A 319 17.31 -26.79 46.30
CA LYS A 319 16.35 -27.87 46.17
C LYS A 319 15.03 -27.39 45.54
N GLU A 320 14.51 -26.27 45.98
CA GLU A 320 13.31 -25.63 45.45
C GLU A 320 13.49 -25.26 43.96
N TYR A 321 14.66 -24.72 43.61
CA TYR A 321 14.99 -24.42 42.19
C TYR A 321 15.10 -25.69 41.36
N LEU A 322 15.62 -26.78 41.86
CA LEU A 322 15.72 -28.05 41.15
C LEU A 322 14.37 -28.77 41.01
N GLU A 323 13.47 -28.64 41.99
CA GLU A 323 12.11 -29.15 41.90
C GLU A 323 11.30 -28.39 40.85
N ASP A 324 11.38 -27.06 40.77
CA ASP A 324 10.73 -26.23 39.76
C ASP A 324 11.21 -26.49 38.32
N VAL A 325 12.45 -26.96 38.16
CA VAL A 325 13.01 -27.27 36.81
C VAL A 325 12.57 -28.66 36.34
N HIS A 326 12.21 -29.58 37.22
CA HIS A 326 11.74 -30.94 36.87
C HIS A 326 10.24 -31.03 36.59
N ASP A 327 9.45 -30.01 36.93
CA ASP A 327 8.02 -29.96 36.62
C ASP A 327 7.70 -29.35 35.22
N ILE A 328 8.72 -29.08 34.41
CA ILE A 328 8.60 -28.51 33.05
C ILE A 328 8.99 -29.53 31.95
N GLU A 329 9.05 -30.82 32.22
CA GLU A 329 9.16 -31.84 31.14
C GLU A 329 7.82 -32.54 30.87
#